data_71ba3bf8134359d9c6b2f13ae8f64ec5
#
_entry.id   71ba3bf8134359d9c6b2f13ae8f64ec5
#
_cell.length_a   1.000
_cell.length_b   1.000
_cell.length_c   1.000
_cell.angle_alpha   90.00
_cell.angle_beta   90.00
_cell.angle_gamma   90.00
#
_symmetry.space_group_name_H-M   'P 1'
#
loop_
_entity.id
_entity.type
_entity.pdbx_description
1 polymer ?
#
loop_
_entity_poly.entity_id
_entity_poly.type
_entity_poly.pdbx_seq_one_letter_code
_entity_poly.pdbx_strand_id
1 'polypeptide(L)'
;MFPVPANLQRLADQIDGWLDLRCPDRALALLAPMLADANGRAAGLVLRVRANVRLGEFAAALPDLAELRTLAPAEGWVDLTEAFCRKRLGDLPSAITCLEGMLARDIKSDIGHFNLGCYLALTGERDRAIDEVTLACGLNPECRDFARDDPDLDSLRNDARFRVLLRQAPADAAGNPGPLDDDEDDDDEPPPTGPRDHHRRN
;
A
#
# COMPACT_ATOMS: atom_id res chain seq x y z
N MET A 1 14.48 2.38 -3.11
CA MET A 1 14.65 3.25 -1.89
C MET A 1 15.59 4.38 -2.21
N PHE A 2 15.22 5.63 -1.94
CA PHE A 2 16.05 6.79 -2.22
C PHE A 2 17.17 6.91 -1.17
N PRO A 3 18.44 7.10 -1.58
CA PRO A 3 19.54 7.24 -0.65
C PRO A 3 19.42 8.53 0.16
N VAL A 4 19.74 8.46 1.44
CA VAL A 4 19.82 9.62 2.32
C VAL A 4 21.29 10.07 2.40
N PRO A 5 21.60 11.34 2.13
CA PRO A 5 22.95 11.87 2.32
C PRO A 5 23.45 11.71 3.76
N ALA A 6 24.73 11.42 3.94
CA ALA A 6 25.31 11.14 5.26
C ALA A 6 25.09 12.27 6.29
N ASN A 7 25.11 13.54 5.84
CA ASN A 7 24.84 14.71 6.67
C ASN A 7 23.37 14.84 7.11
N LEU A 8 22.43 14.15 6.43
CA LEU A 8 21.01 14.15 6.74
C LEU A 8 20.53 12.85 7.39
N GLN A 9 21.38 11.83 7.50
CA GLN A 9 21.00 10.51 8.01
C GLN A 9 20.38 10.58 9.41
N ARG A 10 21.04 11.28 10.36
CA ARG A 10 20.51 11.43 11.72
C ARG A 10 19.14 12.12 11.75
N LEU A 11 18.92 13.09 10.86
CA LEU A 11 17.64 13.79 10.75
C LEU A 11 16.57 12.85 10.19
N ALA A 12 16.89 12.08 9.15
CA ALA A 12 15.99 11.09 8.58
C ALA A 12 15.58 10.05 9.63
N ASP A 13 16.55 9.50 10.37
CA ASP A 13 16.29 8.52 11.45
C ASP A 13 15.39 9.13 12.55
N GLN A 14 15.58 10.40 12.87
CA GLN A 14 14.72 11.09 13.84
C GLN A 14 13.29 11.27 13.32
N ILE A 15 13.13 11.62 12.03
CA ILE A 15 11.81 11.76 11.39
C ILE A 15 11.11 10.41 11.33
N ASP A 16 11.81 9.34 10.92
CA ASP A 16 11.29 7.99 10.93
C ASP A 16 10.85 7.56 12.34
N GLY A 17 11.67 7.83 13.35
CA GLY A 17 11.31 7.57 14.75
C GLY A 17 10.02 8.26 15.18
N TRP A 18 9.76 9.50 14.73
CA TRP A 18 8.48 10.16 15.02
C TRP A 18 7.30 9.52 14.28
N LEU A 19 7.52 9.03 13.06
CA LEU A 19 6.49 8.30 12.32
C LEU A 19 6.16 6.96 13.00
N ASP A 20 7.17 6.24 13.49
CA ASP A 20 6.97 4.97 14.21
C ASP A 20 6.28 5.17 15.56
N LEU A 21 6.50 6.33 16.20
CA LEU A 21 5.81 6.75 17.42
C LEU A 21 4.41 7.33 17.14
N ARG A 22 3.88 7.20 15.91
CA ARG A 22 2.59 7.77 15.50
C ARG A 22 2.46 9.28 15.77
N CYS A 23 3.56 10.03 15.60
CA CYS A 23 3.62 11.48 15.76
C CYS A 23 3.95 12.20 14.44
N PRO A 24 3.12 12.08 13.39
CA PRO A 24 3.40 12.59 12.06
C PRO A 24 3.57 14.11 11.99
N ASP A 25 2.88 14.88 12.83
CA ASP A 25 3.05 16.34 12.91
C ASP A 25 4.49 16.72 13.29
N ARG A 26 5.11 15.98 14.22
CA ARG A 26 6.51 16.20 14.62
C ARG A 26 7.46 15.82 13.49
N ALA A 27 7.15 14.77 12.75
CA ALA A 27 7.90 14.39 11.55
C ALA A 27 7.88 15.50 10.50
N LEU A 28 6.68 16.04 10.19
CA LEU A 28 6.51 17.15 9.22
C LEU A 28 7.33 18.39 9.60
N ALA A 29 7.35 18.75 10.88
CA ALA A 29 8.06 19.92 11.36
C ALA A 29 9.59 19.87 11.13
N LEU A 30 10.16 18.66 10.93
CA LEU A 30 11.60 18.48 10.77
C LEU A 30 12.04 18.32 9.29
N LEU A 31 11.11 18.24 8.32
CA LEU A 31 11.42 17.88 6.93
C LEU A 31 12.11 18.99 6.12
N ALA A 32 12.00 20.26 6.53
CA ALA A 32 12.47 21.39 5.72
C ALA A 32 13.94 21.27 5.26
N PRO A 33 14.92 20.85 6.09
CA PRO A 33 16.30 20.70 5.64
C PRO A 33 16.47 19.62 4.57
N MET A 34 15.74 18.48 4.67
CA MET A 34 15.80 17.41 3.68
C MET A 34 15.22 17.85 2.35
N LEU A 35 14.10 18.57 2.37
CA LEU A 35 13.42 19.05 1.17
C LEU A 35 14.20 20.15 0.44
N ALA A 36 15.03 20.90 1.17
CA ALA A 36 15.90 21.94 0.60
C ALA A 36 17.21 21.38 0.00
N ASP A 37 17.64 20.19 0.42
CA ASP A 37 18.87 19.53 -0.07
C ASP A 37 18.58 18.77 -1.37
N ALA A 38 19.35 19.06 -2.43
CA ALA A 38 19.11 18.45 -3.73
C ALA A 38 19.23 16.90 -3.71
N ASN A 39 20.12 16.34 -2.88
CA ASN A 39 20.35 14.91 -2.78
C ASN A 39 19.44 14.25 -1.71
N GLY A 40 18.99 15.03 -0.74
CA GLY A 40 18.09 14.57 0.34
C GLY A 40 16.61 14.70 0.00
N ARG A 41 16.27 15.50 -1.03
CA ARG A 41 14.89 15.85 -1.37
C ARG A 41 13.99 14.65 -1.61
N ALA A 42 14.43 13.68 -2.40
CA ALA A 42 13.63 12.51 -2.71
C ALA A 42 13.29 11.70 -1.44
N ALA A 43 14.26 11.47 -0.55
CA ALA A 43 14.02 10.83 0.73
C ALA A 43 13.10 11.67 1.64
N GLY A 44 13.26 13.01 1.62
CA GLY A 44 12.37 13.93 2.33
C GLY A 44 10.92 13.88 1.83
N LEU A 45 10.71 13.75 0.51
CA LEU A 45 9.38 13.58 -0.08
C LEU A 45 8.72 12.27 0.38
N VAL A 46 9.47 11.15 0.40
CA VAL A 46 8.98 9.86 0.91
C VAL A 46 8.47 10.01 2.35
N LEU A 47 9.28 10.63 3.21
CA LEU A 47 8.91 10.83 4.62
C LEU A 47 7.70 11.76 4.76
N ARG A 48 7.57 12.79 3.91
CA ARG A 48 6.41 13.68 3.90
C ARG A 48 5.14 12.98 3.43
N VAL A 49 5.23 12.15 2.40
CA VAL A 49 4.11 11.31 1.95
C VAL A 49 3.64 10.40 3.09
N ARG A 50 4.55 9.69 3.76
CA ARG A 50 4.22 8.81 4.90
C ARG A 50 3.55 9.58 6.04
N ALA A 51 4.03 10.78 6.35
CA ALA A 51 3.43 11.62 7.37
C ALA A 51 2.02 12.08 6.99
N ASN A 52 1.85 12.58 5.76
CA ASN A 52 0.55 13.06 5.27
C ASN A 52 -0.49 11.92 5.20
N VAL A 53 -0.08 10.74 4.74
CA VAL A 53 -0.96 9.55 4.71
C VAL A 53 -1.42 9.16 6.12
N ARG A 54 -0.52 9.17 7.10
CA ARG A 54 -0.87 8.89 8.52
C ARG A 54 -1.77 9.95 9.17
N LEU A 55 -1.73 11.18 8.67
CA LEU A 55 -2.65 12.26 9.09
C LEU A 55 -4.00 12.21 8.38
N GLY A 56 -4.15 11.36 7.35
CA GLY A 56 -5.33 11.42 6.47
C GLY A 56 -5.31 12.58 5.48
N GLU A 57 -4.19 13.31 5.38
CA GLU A 57 -3.99 14.45 4.47
C GLU A 57 -3.65 13.95 3.05
N PHE A 58 -4.50 13.10 2.50
CA PHE A 58 -4.26 12.39 1.23
C PHE A 58 -4.03 13.34 0.06
N ALA A 59 -4.78 14.45 0.01
CA ALA A 59 -4.61 15.45 -1.05
C ALA A 59 -3.22 16.12 -1.00
N ALA A 60 -2.65 16.31 0.20
CA ALA A 60 -1.33 16.89 0.38
C ALA A 60 -0.20 15.93 -0.05
N ALA A 61 -0.46 14.61 -0.06
CA ALA A 61 0.52 13.63 -0.49
C ALA A 61 0.67 13.56 -2.03
N LEU A 62 -0.38 13.87 -2.80
CA LEU A 62 -0.40 13.67 -4.26
C LEU A 62 0.69 14.44 -5.02
N PRO A 63 0.99 15.73 -4.74
CA PRO A 63 2.07 16.44 -5.42
C PRO A 63 3.44 15.78 -5.22
N ASP A 64 3.70 15.28 -4.01
CA ASP A 64 4.96 14.60 -3.68
C ASP A 64 5.09 13.27 -4.41
N LEU A 65 4.01 12.50 -4.48
CA LEU A 65 3.96 11.25 -5.24
C LEU A 65 4.17 11.49 -6.74
N ALA A 66 3.62 12.58 -7.28
CA ALA A 66 3.85 12.96 -8.67
C ALA A 66 5.33 13.29 -8.93
N GLU A 67 6.01 14.01 -8.02
CA GLU A 67 7.45 14.28 -8.12
C GLU A 67 8.26 12.98 -7.98
N LEU A 68 7.95 12.14 -7.00
CA LEU A 68 8.61 10.85 -6.80
C LEU A 68 8.49 9.92 -8.00
N ARG A 69 7.34 9.90 -8.69
CA ARG A 69 7.15 9.13 -9.93
C ARG A 69 8.09 9.59 -11.03
N THR A 70 8.39 10.88 -11.14
CA THR A 70 9.36 11.38 -12.13
C THR A 70 10.79 10.98 -11.79
N LEU A 71 11.12 10.90 -10.49
CA LEU A 71 12.45 10.54 -10.00
C LEU A 71 12.72 9.03 -10.06
N ALA A 72 11.69 8.21 -9.90
CA ALA A 72 11.79 6.75 -9.88
C ALA A 72 10.54 6.07 -10.49
N PRO A 73 10.40 6.10 -11.81
CA PRO A 73 9.21 5.60 -12.50
C PRO A 73 8.99 4.08 -12.39
N ALA A 74 10.00 3.34 -11.95
CA ALA A 74 9.91 1.89 -11.75
C ALA A 74 9.49 1.48 -10.32
N GLU A 75 9.35 2.43 -9.40
CA GLU A 75 9.02 2.15 -8.00
C GLU A 75 7.49 2.01 -7.82
N GLY A 76 6.98 0.78 -7.93
CA GLY A 76 5.55 0.47 -7.88
C GLY A 76 4.83 0.94 -6.60
N TRP A 77 5.54 1.06 -5.46
CA TRP A 77 4.96 1.57 -4.22
C TRP A 77 4.43 3.03 -4.36
N VAL A 78 5.01 3.83 -5.27
CA VAL A 78 4.53 5.20 -5.54
C VAL A 78 3.12 5.15 -6.13
N ASP A 79 2.91 4.25 -7.10
CA ASP A 79 1.60 4.08 -7.73
C ASP A 79 0.58 3.49 -6.75
N LEU A 80 0.98 2.51 -5.92
CA LEU A 80 0.13 1.94 -4.88
C LEU A 80 -0.31 3.00 -3.87
N THR A 81 0.63 3.84 -3.41
CA THR A 81 0.32 4.90 -2.45
C THR A 81 -0.56 5.98 -3.08
N GLU A 82 -0.32 6.35 -4.35
CA GLU A 82 -1.19 7.30 -5.04
C GLU A 82 -2.60 6.73 -5.22
N ALA A 83 -2.73 5.47 -5.66
CA ALA A 83 -4.02 4.82 -5.81
C ALA A 83 -4.79 4.77 -4.47
N PHE A 84 -4.09 4.45 -3.37
CA PHE A 84 -4.67 4.51 -2.03
C PHE A 84 -5.15 5.92 -1.67
N CYS A 85 -4.32 6.95 -1.85
CA CYS A 85 -4.72 8.34 -1.57
C CYS A 85 -5.95 8.75 -2.39
N ARG A 86 -5.99 8.40 -3.69
CA ARG A 86 -7.14 8.69 -4.56
C ARG A 86 -8.40 7.97 -4.12
N LYS A 87 -8.30 6.68 -3.72
CA LYS A 87 -9.43 5.94 -3.13
C LYS A 87 -9.97 6.68 -1.90
N ARG A 88 -9.11 7.09 -0.99
CA ARG A 88 -9.49 7.81 0.24
C ARG A 88 -10.13 9.18 -0.04
N LEU A 89 -9.79 9.80 -1.17
CA LEU A 89 -10.41 11.02 -1.68
C LEU A 89 -11.71 10.78 -2.47
N GLY A 90 -12.12 9.51 -2.65
CA GLY A 90 -13.30 9.14 -3.43
C GLY A 90 -13.09 9.13 -4.95
N ASP A 91 -11.85 9.32 -5.42
CA ASP A 91 -11.48 9.33 -6.84
C ASP A 91 -11.08 7.91 -7.30
N LEU A 92 -12.04 6.97 -7.26
CA LEU A 92 -11.82 5.59 -7.68
C LEU A 92 -11.38 5.45 -9.15
N PRO A 93 -11.93 6.22 -10.12
CA PRO A 93 -11.48 6.10 -11.52
C PRO A 93 -9.99 6.38 -11.69
N SER A 94 -9.47 7.44 -11.05
CA SER A 94 -8.04 7.73 -11.10
C SER A 94 -7.20 6.72 -10.31
N ALA A 95 -7.72 6.17 -9.21
CA ALA A 95 -7.05 5.11 -8.44
C ALA A 95 -6.88 3.84 -9.29
N ILE A 96 -7.92 3.42 -10.02
CA ILE A 96 -7.88 2.29 -10.95
C ILE A 96 -6.84 2.54 -12.05
N THR A 97 -6.87 3.72 -12.68
CA THR A 97 -5.90 4.10 -13.73
C THR A 97 -4.45 4.02 -13.22
N CYS A 98 -4.18 4.44 -11.99
CA CYS A 98 -2.85 4.31 -11.38
C CYS A 98 -2.39 2.85 -11.28
N LEU A 99 -3.28 1.96 -10.81
CA LEU A 99 -2.97 0.54 -10.66
C LEU A 99 -2.82 -0.17 -12.00
N GLU A 100 -3.68 0.13 -12.99
CA GLU A 100 -3.54 -0.39 -14.34
C GLU A 100 -2.21 0.04 -14.97
N GLY A 101 -1.80 1.29 -14.81
CA GLY A 101 -0.50 1.79 -15.25
C GLY A 101 0.69 1.12 -14.55
N MET A 102 0.56 0.81 -13.26
CA MET A 102 1.56 0.04 -12.52
C MET A 102 1.66 -1.39 -13.05
N LEU A 103 0.53 -2.09 -13.20
CA LEU A 103 0.46 -3.47 -13.67
C LEU A 103 0.92 -3.64 -15.12
N ALA A 104 0.78 -2.60 -15.95
CA ALA A 104 1.36 -2.60 -17.29
C ALA A 104 2.90 -2.68 -17.28
N ARG A 105 3.55 -2.25 -16.19
CA ARG A 105 5.01 -2.33 -15.99
C ARG A 105 5.43 -3.55 -15.18
N ASP A 106 4.61 -3.98 -14.23
CA ASP A 106 4.84 -5.15 -13.38
C ASP A 106 3.57 -5.99 -13.24
N ILE A 107 3.33 -6.84 -14.23
CA ILE A 107 2.17 -7.75 -14.28
C ILE A 107 2.21 -8.84 -13.18
N LYS A 108 3.30 -8.99 -12.45
CA LYS A 108 3.45 -9.98 -11.38
C LYS A 108 3.25 -9.40 -9.98
N SER A 109 2.81 -8.16 -9.88
CA SER A 109 2.50 -7.55 -8.59
C SER A 109 1.18 -8.10 -8.03
N ASP A 110 1.28 -9.01 -7.06
CA ASP A 110 0.11 -9.57 -6.35
C ASP A 110 -0.70 -8.47 -5.65
N ILE A 111 -0.01 -7.57 -4.93
CA ILE A 111 -0.65 -6.43 -4.27
C ILE A 111 -1.30 -5.46 -5.26
N GLY A 112 -0.71 -5.29 -6.46
CA GLY A 112 -1.30 -4.47 -7.51
C GLY A 112 -2.63 -5.04 -8.01
N HIS A 113 -2.65 -6.34 -8.32
CA HIS A 113 -3.85 -7.06 -8.73
C HIS A 113 -4.91 -7.07 -7.62
N PHE A 114 -4.49 -7.31 -6.37
CA PHE A 114 -5.41 -7.31 -5.23
C PHE A 114 -6.12 -5.96 -5.07
N ASN A 115 -5.36 -4.86 -5.00
CA ASN A 115 -5.93 -3.52 -4.86
C ASN A 115 -6.79 -3.13 -6.06
N LEU A 116 -6.38 -3.50 -7.29
CA LEU A 116 -7.18 -3.25 -8.48
C LEU A 116 -8.53 -3.98 -8.38
N GLY A 117 -8.52 -5.26 -7.95
CA GLY A 117 -9.73 -6.04 -7.73
C GLY A 117 -10.65 -5.41 -6.69
N CYS A 118 -10.12 -4.91 -5.56
CA CYS A 118 -10.88 -4.20 -4.55
C CYS A 118 -11.54 -2.94 -5.14
N TYR A 119 -10.79 -2.11 -5.87
CA TYR A 119 -11.34 -0.86 -6.41
C TYR A 119 -12.36 -1.09 -7.53
N LEU A 120 -12.18 -2.10 -8.35
CA LEU A 120 -13.17 -2.54 -9.34
C LEU A 120 -14.47 -3.06 -8.68
N ALA A 121 -14.35 -3.77 -7.55
CA ALA A 121 -15.52 -4.20 -6.80
C ALA A 121 -16.33 -3.02 -6.25
N LEU A 122 -15.67 -1.96 -5.78
CA LEU A 122 -16.30 -0.73 -5.32
C LEU A 122 -16.98 0.05 -6.45
N THR A 123 -16.48 -0.03 -7.69
CA THR A 123 -17.11 0.60 -8.87
C THR A 123 -18.18 -0.28 -9.51
N GLY A 124 -18.37 -1.52 -9.03
CA GLY A 124 -19.36 -2.46 -9.54
C GLY A 124 -18.91 -3.28 -10.75
N GLU A 125 -17.64 -3.22 -11.14
CA GLU A 125 -17.04 -4.00 -12.23
C GLU A 125 -16.70 -5.44 -11.74
N ARG A 126 -17.74 -6.16 -11.32
CA ARG A 126 -17.62 -7.43 -10.56
C ARG A 126 -16.81 -8.50 -11.27
N ASP A 127 -16.98 -8.68 -12.57
CA ASP A 127 -16.27 -9.73 -13.32
C ASP A 127 -14.78 -9.45 -13.33
N ARG A 128 -14.38 -8.24 -13.68
CA ARG A 128 -12.98 -7.82 -13.64
C ARG A 128 -12.39 -7.90 -12.22
N ALA A 129 -13.15 -7.48 -11.22
CA ALA A 129 -12.73 -7.53 -9.82
C ALA A 129 -12.39 -8.97 -9.41
N ILE A 130 -13.24 -9.95 -9.74
CA ILE A 130 -12.99 -11.37 -9.44
C ILE A 130 -11.77 -11.90 -10.19
N ASP A 131 -11.59 -11.52 -11.46
CA ASP A 131 -10.44 -11.92 -12.25
C ASP A 131 -9.14 -11.39 -11.64
N GLU A 132 -9.10 -10.12 -11.24
CA GLU A 132 -7.94 -9.48 -10.63
C GLU A 132 -7.60 -10.10 -9.25
N VAL A 133 -8.59 -10.31 -8.37
CA VAL A 133 -8.35 -10.99 -7.08
C VAL A 133 -7.91 -12.44 -7.30
N THR A 134 -8.40 -13.12 -8.34
CA THR A 134 -7.96 -14.47 -8.67
C THR A 134 -6.50 -14.49 -9.11
N LEU A 135 -6.07 -13.53 -9.93
CA LEU A 135 -4.66 -13.37 -10.30
C LEU A 135 -3.78 -13.10 -9.08
N ALA A 136 -4.20 -12.17 -8.20
CA ALA A 136 -3.49 -11.90 -6.95
C ALA A 136 -3.30 -13.16 -6.10
N CYS A 137 -4.37 -13.93 -5.89
CA CYS A 137 -4.34 -15.19 -5.13
C CYS A 137 -3.52 -16.29 -5.81
N GLY A 138 -3.40 -16.24 -7.13
CA GLY A 138 -2.53 -17.13 -7.90
C GLY A 138 -1.05 -16.80 -7.75
N LEU A 139 -0.72 -15.50 -7.65
CA LEU A 139 0.63 -15.00 -7.43
C LEU A 139 1.07 -15.15 -5.97
N ASN A 140 0.16 -14.85 -5.05
CA ASN A 140 0.39 -14.96 -3.61
C ASN A 140 -0.85 -15.60 -2.92
N PRO A 141 -0.76 -16.84 -2.46
CA PRO A 141 -1.89 -17.52 -1.81
C PRO A 141 -2.41 -16.82 -0.54
N GLU A 142 -1.60 -16.02 0.15
CA GLU A 142 -2.01 -15.26 1.35
C GLU A 142 -3.08 -14.20 1.03
N CYS A 143 -3.14 -13.74 -0.21
CA CYS A 143 -4.19 -12.81 -0.67
C CYS A 143 -5.62 -13.36 -0.44
N ARG A 144 -5.80 -14.70 -0.30
CA ARG A 144 -7.13 -15.27 0.00
C ARG A 144 -7.60 -14.92 1.41
N ASP A 145 -6.67 -14.85 2.35
CA ASP A 145 -7.00 -14.53 3.73
C ASP A 145 -7.39 -13.05 3.83
N PHE A 146 -6.64 -12.16 3.19
CA PHE A 146 -7.05 -10.77 3.07
C PHE A 146 -8.40 -10.62 2.36
N ALA A 147 -8.65 -11.35 1.27
CA ALA A 147 -9.91 -11.27 0.54
C ALA A 147 -11.13 -11.74 1.34
N ARG A 148 -10.95 -12.55 2.40
CA ARG A 148 -12.04 -12.98 3.27
C ARG A 148 -12.60 -11.81 4.09
N ASP A 149 -11.73 -10.94 4.56
CA ASP A 149 -12.08 -9.93 5.57
C ASP A 149 -12.14 -8.52 4.99
N ASP A 150 -11.65 -8.32 3.77
CA ASP A 150 -11.62 -7.00 3.12
C ASP A 150 -13.05 -6.51 2.79
N PRO A 151 -13.51 -5.40 3.40
CA PRO A 151 -14.85 -4.84 3.16
C PRO A 151 -15.05 -4.30 1.74
N ASP A 152 -13.98 -3.95 1.03
CA ASP A 152 -14.07 -3.48 -0.36
C ASP A 152 -14.61 -4.59 -1.28
N LEU A 153 -14.47 -5.87 -0.89
CA LEU A 153 -14.90 -7.04 -1.63
C LEU A 153 -16.28 -7.56 -1.20
N ASP A 154 -17.00 -6.89 -0.29
CA ASP A 154 -18.30 -7.34 0.21
C ASP A 154 -19.34 -7.55 -0.89
N SER A 155 -19.31 -6.72 -1.93
CA SER A 155 -20.19 -6.86 -3.08
C SER A 155 -20.02 -8.18 -3.84
N LEU A 156 -18.86 -8.86 -3.70
CA LEU A 156 -18.52 -10.11 -4.36
C LEU A 156 -18.85 -11.36 -3.54
N ARG A 157 -19.17 -11.24 -2.24
CA ARG A 157 -19.39 -12.37 -1.31
C ARG A 157 -20.42 -13.37 -1.80
N ASN A 158 -21.41 -12.93 -2.55
CA ASN A 158 -22.47 -13.80 -3.07
C ASN A 158 -22.16 -14.41 -4.45
N ASP A 159 -21.07 -14.02 -5.12
CA ASP A 159 -20.66 -14.61 -6.39
C ASP A 159 -20.08 -16.01 -6.19
N ALA A 160 -20.52 -16.95 -7.02
CA ALA A 160 -20.09 -18.36 -6.91
C ALA A 160 -18.59 -18.53 -7.15
N ARG A 161 -17.99 -17.77 -8.10
CA ARG A 161 -16.57 -17.80 -8.43
C ARG A 161 -15.73 -17.29 -7.26
N PHE A 162 -16.15 -16.18 -6.66
CA PHE A 162 -15.48 -15.62 -5.50
C PHE A 162 -15.52 -16.56 -4.30
N ARG A 163 -16.67 -17.18 -4.04
CA ARG A 163 -16.79 -18.22 -2.98
C ARG A 163 -15.90 -19.44 -3.23
N VAL A 164 -15.75 -19.88 -4.48
CA VAL A 164 -14.83 -20.96 -4.84
C VAL A 164 -13.38 -20.55 -4.57
N LEU A 165 -12.99 -19.35 -4.98
CA LEU A 165 -11.65 -18.79 -4.74
C LEU A 165 -11.29 -18.79 -3.25
N LEU A 166 -12.21 -18.33 -2.38
CA LEU A 166 -11.98 -18.27 -0.92
C LEU A 166 -11.93 -19.64 -0.22
N ARG A 167 -12.51 -20.70 -0.82
CA ARG A 167 -12.49 -22.08 -0.26
C ARG A 167 -11.20 -22.83 -0.56
N GLN A 168 -10.43 -22.40 -1.53
CA GLN A 168 -9.16 -23.03 -1.86
C GLN A 168 -8.17 -22.72 -0.73
N ALA A 169 -8.07 -23.61 0.26
CA ALA A 169 -7.06 -23.48 1.32
C ALA A 169 -5.65 -23.50 0.69
N PRO A 170 -4.69 -22.73 1.24
CA PRO A 170 -3.29 -22.97 0.91
C PRO A 170 -2.95 -24.42 1.22
N ALA A 171 -2.19 -25.06 0.34
CA ALA A 171 -1.87 -26.50 0.43
C ALA A 171 -1.15 -26.90 1.74
N ASP A 172 -0.71 -25.93 2.55
CA ASP A 172 0.12 -26.13 3.73
C ASP A 172 -0.57 -25.78 5.06
N ALA A 173 -1.86 -25.44 5.06
CA ALA A 173 -2.60 -25.07 6.28
C ALA A 173 -3.21 -26.29 7.01
N ALA A 174 -2.53 -27.44 7.00
CA ALA A 174 -2.83 -28.55 7.91
C ALA A 174 -1.97 -28.40 9.18
N GLY A 175 -2.33 -27.48 10.08
CA GLY A 175 -1.68 -27.43 11.39
C GLY A 175 -1.80 -26.12 12.14
N ASN A 176 -2.76 -26.08 12.99
CA ASN A 176 -2.94 -25.31 14.22
C ASN A 176 -4.00 -24.18 14.21
N PRO A 177 -5.14 -24.37 14.86
CA PRO A 177 -6.04 -23.28 15.22
C PRO A 177 -5.46 -22.55 16.43
N GLY A 178 -4.84 -21.38 16.20
CA GLY A 178 -4.51 -20.45 17.26
C GLY A 178 -5.75 -19.66 17.73
N PRO A 179 -5.73 -19.10 18.95
CA PRO A 179 -6.90 -18.49 19.56
C PRO A 179 -7.34 -17.20 18.84
N LEU A 180 -8.67 -17.03 18.81
CA LEU A 180 -9.35 -15.82 18.41
C LEU A 180 -9.09 -14.74 19.49
N ASP A 181 -8.34 -13.71 19.16
CA ASP A 181 -8.28 -12.51 19.96
C ASP A 181 -9.17 -11.46 19.29
N ASP A 182 -10.30 -11.19 19.94
CA ASP A 182 -11.22 -10.09 19.62
C ASP A 182 -10.57 -8.78 20.07
N ASP A 183 -9.93 -8.07 19.16
CA ASP A 183 -9.60 -6.66 19.34
C ASP A 183 -10.06 -5.90 18.10
N GLU A 184 -11.25 -5.28 18.23
CA GLU A 184 -11.77 -4.26 17.32
C GLU A 184 -10.90 -3.01 17.46
N ASP A 185 -9.83 -2.92 16.67
CA ASP A 185 -9.14 -1.66 16.41
C ASP A 185 -9.25 -1.31 14.93
N ASP A 186 -9.91 -0.19 14.67
CA ASP A 186 -10.02 0.50 13.38
C ASP A 186 -8.62 0.88 12.85
N ASP A 187 -7.85 -0.11 12.38
CA ASP A 187 -6.53 0.12 11.80
C ASP A 187 -6.65 0.42 10.30
N ASP A 188 -6.93 1.69 10.00
CA ASP A 188 -6.72 2.32 8.68
C ASP A 188 -5.20 2.40 8.39
N GLU A 189 -4.50 1.25 8.35
CA GLU A 189 -3.08 1.22 8.04
C GLU A 189 -2.87 1.36 6.52
N PRO A 190 -2.07 2.35 6.07
CA PRO A 190 -1.74 2.50 4.65
C PRO A 190 -0.99 1.28 4.12
N PRO A 191 -1.06 0.97 2.80
CA PRO A 191 -0.37 -0.16 2.22
C PRO A 191 1.13 -0.11 2.52
N PRO A 192 1.79 -1.27 2.71
CA PRO A 192 3.18 -1.35 3.09
C PRO A 192 4.07 -0.61 2.10
N THR A 193 4.75 0.43 2.58
CA THR A 193 5.69 1.24 1.80
C THR A 193 7.06 0.61 1.83
N GLY A 194 7.37 -0.26 0.89
CA GLY A 194 8.71 -0.78 0.63
C GLY A 194 9.01 -2.20 1.15
N PRO A 195 10.05 -2.84 0.63
CA PRO A 195 10.41 -4.21 0.96
C PRO A 195 10.81 -4.34 2.43
N ARG A 196 10.23 -5.33 3.13
CA ARG A 196 10.68 -5.73 4.47
C ARG A 196 12.00 -6.49 4.31
N ASP A 197 13.09 -5.90 4.79
CA ASP A 197 14.37 -6.59 4.90
C ASP A 197 14.25 -7.76 5.89
N HIS A 198 14.13 -8.97 5.36
CA HIS A 198 14.32 -10.20 6.12
C HIS A 198 15.82 -10.42 6.37
N HIS A 199 16.43 -9.68 7.28
CA HIS A 199 17.70 -10.08 7.82
C HIS A 199 17.49 -11.22 8.83
N ARG A 200 17.69 -12.46 8.34
CA ARG A 200 18.01 -13.61 9.21
C ARG A 200 19.28 -13.29 9.99
N ARG A 201 19.17 -13.21 11.30
CA ARG A 201 20.33 -13.37 12.18
C ARG A 201 20.60 -14.85 12.33
N ASN A 202 21.80 -15.26 11.96
CA ASN A 202 22.47 -16.44 12.51
C ASN A 202 22.95 -16.11 13.93
#